data_aa8b628d36b7ac9bb9d5897c2c1d88f1
#
_entry.id   aa8b628d36b7ac9bb9d5897c2c1d88f1
#
_cell.length_a   1.000
_cell.length_b   1.000
_cell.length_c   1.000
_cell.angle_alpha   90.00
_cell.angle_beta   90.00
_cell.angle_gamma   90.00
#
_symmetry.space_group_name_H-M   'P 1'
#
loop_
_entity.id
_entity.type
_entity.pdbx_description
1 polymer ?
#
loop_
_entity_poly.entity_id
_entity_poly.type
_entity_poly.pdbx_seq_one_letter_code
_entity_poly.pdbx_strand_id
1 'polypeptide(L)'
;MSTATELRLTQQWLALEHEAIWVLALVGARFPALEGAAQDALPAHETTRDRLADAVTDLGGTPVATQPSYDVTDPRDASAARALVRDVEARIAAACVRLVGPTSDRARDRAVRGLRAAALAQVRWGADPEPFPGLD
;
A
#
# COMPACT_ATOMS: atom_id res chain seq x y z
N MET A 1 1.61 -5.72 21.88
CA MET A 1 0.62 -4.85 21.20
C MET A 1 -0.77 -5.41 21.46
N SER A 2 -1.72 -4.57 21.80
CA SER A 2 -3.11 -5.02 22.03
C SER A 2 -3.79 -5.36 20.70
N THR A 3 -4.82 -6.20 20.78
CA THR A 3 -5.66 -6.55 19.62
C THR A 3 -6.29 -5.30 19.00
N ALA A 4 -6.75 -4.35 19.81
CA ALA A 4 -7.32 -3.10 19.32
C ALA A 4 -6.31 -2.26 18.53
N THR A 5 -5.06 -2.20 18.98
CA THR A 5 -3.99 -1.48 18.27
C THR A 5 -3.63 -2.20 16.98
N GLU A 6 -3.49 -3.52 17.01
CA GLU A 6 -3.21 -4.31 15.80
C GLU A 6 -4.33 -4.14 14.77
N LEU A 7 -5.60 -4.20 15.21
CA LEU A 7 -6.75 -3.97 14.35
C LEU A 7 -6.70 -2.57 13.70
N ARG A 8 -6.45 -1.54 14.48
CA ARG A 8 -6.37 -0.17 13.97
C ARG A 8 -5.26 0.00 12.92
N LEU A 9 -4.07 -0.55 13.20
CA LEU A 9 -2.94 -0.46 12.27
C LEU A 9 -3.17 -1.29 11.00
N THR A 10 -3.82 -2.44 11.12
CA THR A 10 -4.17 -3.27 9.95
C THR A 10 -5.21 -2.56 9.08
N GLN A 11 -6.19 -1.89 9.67
CA GLN A 11 -7.16 -1.07 8.94
C GLN A 11 -6.50 0.10 8.21
N GLN A 12 -5.51 0.74 8.83
CA GLN A 12 -4.76 1.82 8.18
C GLN A 12 -4.02 1.31 6.92
N TRP A 13 -3.40 0.15 7.02
CA TRP A 13 -2.75 -0.46 5.86
C TRP A 13 -3.77 -0.84 4.78
N LEU A 14 -4.90 -1.45 5.16
CA LEU A 14 -5.97 -1.79 4.22
C LEU A 14 -6.48 -0.55 3.48
N ALA A 15 -6.69 0.55 4.17
CA ALA A 15 -7.10 1.81 3.55
C ALA A 15 -6.11 2.28 2.48
N LEU A 16 -4.80 2.13 2.75
CA LEU A 16 -3.75 2.48 1.79
C LEU A 16 -3.72 1.54 0.58
N GLU A 17 -4.03 0.25 0.76
CA GLU A 17 -4.15 -0.67 -0.37
C GLU A 17 -5.32 -0.29 -1.29
N HIS A 18 -6.45 0.12 -0.72
CA HIS A 18 -7.55 0.66 -1.51
C HIS A 18 -7.14 1.89 -2.31
N GLU A 19 -6.42 2.82 -1.66
CA GLU A 19 -5.92 4.02 -2.34
C GLU A 19 -4.91 3.66 -3.45
N ALA A 20 -3.99 2.72 -3.20
CA ALA A 20 -3.01 2.28 -4.19
C ALA A 20 -3.68 1.71 -5.44
N ILE A 21 -4.71 0.90 -5.28
CA ILE A 21 -5.48 0.33 -6.39
C ILE A 21 -6.14 1.45 -7.20
N TRP A 22 -6.73 2.42 -6.52
CA TRP A 22 -7.35 3.56 -7.18
C TRP A 22 -6.33 4.42 -7.94
N VAL A 23 -5.18 4.72 -7.32
CA VAL A 23 -4.10 5.50 -7.93
C VAL A 23 -3.53 4.78 -9.16
N LEU A 24 -3.28 3.47 -9.07
CA LEU A 24 -2.78 2.69 -10.20
C LEU A 24 -3.77 2.66 -11.36
N ALA A 25 -5.06 2.54 -11.07
CA ALA A 25 -6.09 2.60 -12.11
C ALA A 25 -6.13 3.98 -12.78
N LEU A 26 -6.04 5.06 -12.01
CA LEU A 26 -5.98 6.43 -12.52
C LEU A 26 -4.76 6.63 -13.44
N VAL A 27 -3.58 6.24 -12.95
CA VAL A 27 -2.31 6.41 -13.67
C VAL A 27 -2.31 5.60 -14.97
N GLY A 28 -2.73 4.35 -14.93
CA GLY A 28 -2.80 3.49 -16.11
C GLY A 28 -3.79 3.99 -17.16
N ALA A 29 -4.92 4.54 -16.72
CA ALA A 29 -5.94 5.05 -17.63
C ALA A 29 -5.54 6.37 -18.31
N ARG A 30 -4.77 7.23 -17.62
CA ARG A 30 -4.45 8.57 -18.10
C ARG A 30 -3.11 8.66 -18.83
N PHE A 31 -2.19 7.76 -18.54
CA PHE A 31 -0.83 7.80 -19.10
C PHE A 31 -0.51 6.49 -19.84
N PRO A 32 -0.71 6.45 -21.17
CA PRO A 32 -0.49 5.21 -21.93
C PRO A 32 0.89 4.59 -21.73
N ALA A 33 1.91 5.40 -21.53
CA ALA A 33 3.27 4.90 -21.27
C ALA A 33 3.40 4.15 -19.94
N LEU A 34 2.48 4.36 -19.01
CA LEU A 34 2.48 3.73 -17.67
C LEU A 34 1.43 2.64 -17.51
N GLU A 35 0.60 2.41 -18.53
CA GLU A 35 -0.49 1.43 -18.46
C GLU A 35 0.01 0.03 -18.12
N GLY A 36 1.06 -0.43 -18.81
CA GLY A 36 1.63 -1.76 -18.58
C GLY A 36 2.16 -1.92 -17.15
N ALA A 37 2.92 -0.95 -16.66
CA ALA A 37 3.45 -0.98 -15.30
C ALA A 37 2.33 -0.97 -14.25
N ALA A 38 1.29 -0.16 -14.47
CA ALA A 38 0.13 -0.10 -13.58
C ALA A 38 -0.64 -1.42 -13.55
N GLN A 39 -0.89 -2.02 -14.71
CA GLN A 39 -1.55 -3.32 -14.81
C GLN A 39 -0.74 -4.43 -14.14
N ASP A 40 0.58 -4.41 -14.28
CA ASP A 40 1.46 -5.40 -13.63
C ASP A 40 1.45 -5.28 -12.11
N ALA A 41 1.29 -4.07 -11.58
CA ALA A 41 1.30 -3.82 -10.15
C ALA A 41 -0.04 -4.17 -9.45
N LEU A 42 -1.16 -4.07 -10.15
CA LEU A 42 -2.50 -4.22 -9.57
C LEU A 42 -2.76 -5.57 -8.87
N PRO A 43 -2.41 -6.74 -9.44
CA PRO A 43 -2.75 -8.02 -8.82
C PRO A 43 -2.17 -8.22 -7.42
N ALA A 44 -0.96 -7.74 -7.18
CA ALA A 44 -0.32 -7.85 -5.86
C ALA A 44 -1.06 -7.02 -4.81
N HIS A 45 -1.49 -5.81 -5.16
CA HIS A 45 -2.27 -4.96 -4.27
C HIS A 45 -3.67 -5.53 -4.00
N GLU A 46 -4.31 -6.08 -5.01
CA GLU A 46 -5.61 -6.73 -4.84
C GLU A 46 -5.52 -7.94 -3.90
N THR A 47 -4.49 -8.77 -4.06
CA THR A 47 -4.26 -9.91 -3.17
C THR A 47 -3.98 -9.46 -1.74
N THR A 48 -3.15 -8.44 -1.55
CA THR A 48 -2.85 -7.89 -0.22
C THR A 48 -4.09 -7.29 0.42
N ARG A 49 -4.89 -6.53 -0.35
CA ARG A 49 -6.17 -6.00 0.12
C ARG A 49 -7.06 -7.11 0.66
N ASP A 50 -7.22 -8.19 -0.07
CA ASP A 50 -8.10 -9.29 0.33
C ASP A 50 -7.59 -9.98 1.61
N ARG A 51 -6.29 -10.20 1.71
CA ARG A 51 -5.67 -10.78 2.92
C ARG A 51 -5.82 -9.86 4.13
N LEU A 52 -5.70 -8.56 3.95
CA LEU A 52 -5.88 -7.60 5.04
C LEU A 52 -7.34 -7.53 5.49
N ALA A 53 -8.30 -7.60 4.55
CA ALA A 53 -9.70 -7.66 4.89
C ALA A 53 -10.02 -8.91 5.74
N ASP A 54 -9.46 -10.06 5.38
CA ASP A 54 -9.60 -11.28 6.18
C ASP A 54 -8.97 -11.13 7.57
N ALA A 55 -7.79 -10.52 7.63
CA ALA A 55 -7.11 -10.27 8.92
C ALA A 55 -7.91 -9.35 9.83
N VAL A 56 -8.52 -8.30 9.29
CA VAL A 56 -9.41 -7.39 10.04
C VAL A 56 -10.60 -8.16 10.60
N THR A 57 -11.22 -9.00 9.79
CA THR A 57 -12.35 -9.84 10.22
C THR A 57 -11.92 -10.79 11.32
N ASP A 58 -10.77 -11.44 11.20
CA ASP A 58 -10.23 -12.35 12.21
C ASP A 58 -9.94 -11.64 13.55
N LEU A 59 -9.60 -10.35 13.49
CA LEU A 59 -9.40 -9.51 14.67
C LEU A 59 -10.71 -8.96 15.26
N GLY A 60 -11.85 -9.32 14.69
CA GLY A 60 -13.18 -8.91 15.16
C GLY A 60 -13.65 -7.56 14.63
N GLY A 61 -12.98 -6.99 13.64
CA GLY A 61 -13.37 -5.74 13.02
C GLY A 61 -14.18 -5.92 11.73
N THR A 62 -14.65 -4.80 11.19
CA THR A 62 -15.27 -4.75 9.86
C THR A 62 -14.27 -4.06 8.92
N PRO A 63 -13.86 -4.73 7.82
CA PRO A 63 -12.88 -4.14 6.90
C PRO A 63 -13.32 -2.78 6.38
N VAL A 64 -12.42 -1.80 6.41
CA VAL A 64 -12.68 -0.48 5.83
C VAL A 64 -12.96 -0.64 4.33
N ALA A 65 -14.00 0.05 3.86
CA ALA A 65 -14.42 -0.01 2.46
C ALA A 65 -13.54 0.90 1.59
N THR A 66 -13.45 0.57 0.31
CA THR A 66 -12.89 1.48 -0.68
C THR A 66 -13.74 2.75 -0.78
N GLN A 67 -13.10 3.87 -1.10
CA GLN A 67 -13.79 5.14 -1.33
C GLN A 67 -14.01 5.37 -2.82
N PRO A 68 -15.02 6.18 -3.21
CA PRO A 68 -15.25 6.52 -4.62
C PRO A 68 -14.08 7.28 -5.25
N SER A 69 -13.36 8.06 -4.44
CA SER A 69 -12.17 8.80 -4.87
C SER A 69 -11.27 9.07 -3.68
N TYR A 70 -10.02 9.42 -3.97
CA TYR A 70 -9.01 9.78 -2.97
C TYR A 70 -8.48 11.18 -3.26
N ASP A 71 -8.12 11.90 -2.19
CA ASP A 71 -7.58 13.25 -2.30
C ASP A 71 -6.11 13.18 -2.72
N VAL A 72 -5.88 13.27 -4.02
CA VAL A 72 -4.54 13.30 -4.61
C VAL A 72 -4.43 14.48 -5.57
N THR A 73 -3.23 15.04 -5.69
CA THR A 73 -2.95 16.06 -6.69
C THR A 73 -3.06 15.46 -8.09
N ASP A 74 -3.82 16.10 -8.97
CA ASP A 74 -4.00 15.63 -10.34
C ASP A 74 -2.67 15.66 -11.10
N PRO A 75 -2.16 14.50 -11.57
CA PRO A 75 -0.84 14.47 -12.21
C PRO A 75 -0.88 15.11 -13.60
N ARG A 76 0.06 16.03 -13.85
CA ARG A 76 0.14 16.76 -15.12
C ARG A 76 0.87 15.97 -16.21
N ASP A 77 1.77 15.08 -15.80
CA ASP A 77 2.61 14.31 -16.71
C ASP A 77 2.98 12.95 -16.10
N ALA A 78 3.67 12.12 -16.86
CA ALA A 78 4.08 10.79 -16.44
C ALA A 78 5.01 10.83 -15.22
N SER A 79 5.87 11.83 -15.11
CA SER A 79 6.75 12.00 -13.94
C SER A 79 5.96 12.23 -12.66
N ALA A 80 4.97 13.14 -12.71
CA ALA A 80 4.06 13.39 -11.58
C ALA A 80 3.22 12.16 -11.25
N ALA A 81 2.77 11.42 -12.27
CA ALA A 81 2.02 10.18 -12.08
C ALA A 81 2.85 9.12 -11.35
N ARG A 82 4.11 8.94 -11.73
CA ARG A 82 5.04 8.04 -11.03
C ARG A 82 5.23 8.47 -9.58
N ALA A 83 5.31 9.77 -9.32
CA ALA A 83 5.44 10.30 -7.97
C ALA A 83 4.23 9.97 -7.10
N LEU A 84 3.01 9.99 -7.64
CA LEU A 84 1.81 9.58 -6.92
C LEU A 84 1.89 8.11 -6.46
N VAL A 85 2.35 7.23 -7.34
CA VAL A 85 2.50 5.81 -7.00
C VAL A 85 3.58 5.64 -5.93
N ARG A 86 4.73 6.30 -6.08
CA ARG A 86 5.79 6.26 -5.07
C ARG A 86 5.30 6.74 -3.71
N ASP A 87 4.48 7.78 -3.68
CA ASP A 87 3.94 8.33 -2.43
C ASP A 87 3.06 7.31 -1.69
N VAL A 88 2.12 6.68 -2.38
CA VAL A 88 1.26 5.69 -1.72
C VAL A 88 2.07 4.46 -1.29
N GLU A 89 3.05 4.03 -2.07
CA GLU A 89 3.94 2.93 -1.69
C GLU A 89 4.79 3.28 -0.47
N ALA A 90 5.27 4.52 -0.36
CA ALA A 90 6.00 4.98 0.82
C ALA A 90 5.12 4.96 2.08
N ARG A 91 3.87 5.38 1.95
CA ARG A 91 2.91 5.33 3.07
C ARG A 91 2.56 3.90 3.46
N ILE A 92 2.47 2.98 2.50
CA ILE A 92 2.32 1.54 2.77
C ILE A 92 3.53 1.02 3.54
N ALA A 93 4.74 1.34 3.11
CA ALA A 93 5.97 0.94 3.81
C ALA A 93 5.96 1.40 5.27
N ALA A 94 5.60 2.65 5.52
CA ALA A 94 5.49 3.19 6.87
C ALA A 94 4.42 2.48 7.71
N ALA A 95 3.28 2.14 7.13
CA ALA A 95 2.23 1.39 7.80
C ALA A 95 2.70 -0.02 8.18
N CYS A 96 3.44 -0.69 7.29
CA CYS A 96 4.02 -2.01 7.56
C CYS A 96 5.04 -1.96 8.71
N VAL A 97 5.90 -0.94 8.74
CA VAL A 97 6.89 -0.76 9.82
C VAL A 97 6.20 -0.73 11.19
N ARG A 98 5.07 -0.04 11.30
CA ARG A 98 4.31 0.02 12.56
C ARG A 98 3.83 -1.35 13.03
N LEU A 99 3.60 -2.29 12.11
CA LEU A 99 3.13 -3.64 12.40
C LEU A 99 4.27 -4.66 12.59
N VAL A 100 5.52 -4.32 12.27
CA VAL A 100 6.66 -5.22 12.47
C VAL A 100 6.99 -5.38 13.96
N GLY A 101 6.63 -4.40 14.79
CA GLY A 101 6.88 -4.40 16.23
C GLY A 101 6.23 -5.56 16.99
N PRO A 102 5.78 -5.37 18.21
CA PRO A 102 5.26 -6.46 19.08
C PRO A 102 3.86 -6.93 18.67
N THR A 103 3.73 -7.47 17.45
CA THR A 103 2.52 -8.10 16.95
C THR A 103 2.65 -9.62 16.99
N SER A 104 1.58 -10.33 16.60
CA SER A 104 1.64 -11.78 16.41
C SER A 104 2.63 -12.13 15.30
N ASP A 105 3.20 -13.35 15.34
CA ASP A 105 4.15 -13.80 14.31
C ASP A 105 3.57 -13.70 12.91
N ARG A 106 2.31 -14.08 12.74
CA ARG A 106 1.61 -14.01 11.45
C ARG A 106 1.47 -12.56 10.94
N ALA A 107 1.10 -11.64 11.82
CA ALA A 107 0.98 -10.22 11.46
C ALA A 107 2.35 -9.62 11.12
N ARG A 108 3.38 -9.97 11.87
CA ARG A 108 4.75 -9.54 11.60
C ARG A 108 5.25 -10.03 10.25
N ASP A 109 5.06 -11.31 9.94
CA ASP A 109 5.45 -11.88 8.64
C ASP A 109 4.76 -11.19 7.48
N ARG A 110 3.46 -10.90 7.64
CA ARG A 110 2.71 -10.15 6.65
C ARG A 110 3.27 -8.75 6.46
N ALA A 111 3.57 -8.07 7.54
CA ALA A 111 4.12 -6.71 7.54
C ALA A 111 5.51 -6.66 6.88
N VAL A 112 6.38 -7.63 7.18
CA VAL A 112 7.72 -7.71 6.56
C VAL A 112 7.60 -7.93 5.05
N ARG A 113 6.72 -8.82 4.61
CA ARG A 113 6.47 -9.05 3.18
C ARG A 113 5.92 -7.79 2.51
N GLY A 114 4.99 -7.10 3.16
CA GLY A 114 4.42 -5.84 2.67
C GLY A 114 5.46 -4.74 2.55
N LEU A 115 6.33 -4.61 3.55
CA LEU A 115 7.41 -3.64 3.55
C LEU A 115 8.38 -3.88 2.37
N ARG A 116 8.78 -5.13 2.15
CA ARG A 116 9.65 -5.49 1.02
C ARG A 116 8.98 -5.17 -0.32
N ALA A 117 7.72 -5.54 -0.47
CA ALA A 117 6.98 -5.27 -1.71
C ALA A 117 6.87 -3.77 -1.98
N ALA A 118 6.56 -2.97 -0.96
CA ALA A 118 6.45 -1.52 -1.08
C ALA A 118 7.80 -0.86 -1.41
N ALA A 119 8.88 -1.31 -0.78
CA ALA A 119 10.23 -0.80 -1.06
C ALA A 119 10.65 -1.09 -2.50
N LEU A 120 10.41 -2.31 -2.99
CA LEU A 120 10.70 -2.68 -4.38
C LEU A 120 9.84 -1.90 -5.37
N ALA A 121 8.57 -1.70 -5.05
CA ALA A 121 7.65 -0.92 -5.88
C ALA A 121 8.12 0.53 -6.02
N GLN A 122 8.57 1.16 -4.95
CA GLN A 122 9.11 2.52 -5.01
C GLN A 122 10.28 2.62 -5.99
N VAL A 123 11.20 1.65 -5.97
CA VAL A 123 12.33 1.60 -6.91
C VAL A 123 11.85 1.40 -8.35
N ARG A 124 10.91 0.49 -8.58
CA ARG A 124 10.32 0.27 -9.92
C ARG A 124 9.66 1.53 -10.47
N TRP A 125 9.08 2.35 -9.59
CA TRP A 125 8.43 3.60 -9.97
C TRP A 125 9.36 4.80 -9.93
N GLY A 126 10.68 4.58 -9.79
CA GLY A 126 11.72 5.56 -10.02
C GLY A 126 12.40 6.15 -8.78
N ALA A 127 12.13 5.64 -7.59
CA ALA A 127 12.83 6.07 -6.38
C ALA A 127 14.23 5.44 -6.32
N ASP A 128 15.16 6.15 -5.64
CA ASP A 128 16.43 5.56 -5.25
C ASP A 128 16.20 4.55 -4.11
N PRO A 129 16.97 3.43 -4.06
CA PRO A 129 16.88 2.49 -2.95
C PRO A 129 17.22 3.15 -1.61
N GLU A 130 16.41 2.87 -0.58
CA GLU A 130 16.63 3.35 0.77
C GLU A 130 17.12 2.21 1.67
N PRO A 131 18.15 2.45 2.55
CA PRO A 131 18.62 1.41 3.47
C PRO A 131 17.55 0.97 4.47
N PHE A 132 16.69 1.91 4.89
CA PHE A 132 15.66 1.67 5.92
C PHE A 132 14.31 2.20 5.44
N PRO A 133 13.63 1.48 4.52
CA PRO A 133 12.34 1.92 3.99
C PRO A 133 11.29 2.06 5.10
N GLY A 134 10.55 3.16 5.07
CA GLY A 134 9.45 3.39 6.01
C GLY A 134 9.86 3.93 7.38
N LEU A 135 11.14 4.26 7.59
CA LEU A 135 11.67 4.80 8.84
C LEU A 135 12.06 6.28 8.71
N ASP A 136 11.23 7.09 8.18
CA ASP A 136 11.44 8.54 8.05
C ASP A 136 11.17 9.29 9.35
#